data_8ef3d767c11f92f7ac3e84fc2cbe51e9
#
_entry.id   8ef3d767c11f92f7ac3e84fc2cbe51e9
#
_cell.length_a   1.000
_cell.length_b   1.000
_cell.length_c   1.000
_cell.angle_alpha   90.00
_cell.angle_beta   90.00
_cell.angle_gamma   90.00
#
_symmetry.space_group_name_H-M   'P 1'
#
loop_
_entity.id
_entity.type
_entity.pdbx_description
1 polymer ?
#
loop_
_entity_poly.entity_id
_entity_poly.type
_entity_poly.pdbx_seq_one_letter_code
_entity_poly.pdbx_strand_id
1 'polypeptide(L)'
;MKLLVALGGNALLRRDQAPTADNQLDNIRRAAVQLARVAAAHDELVITHGNGPQVGLLALQAAAYTAVEGYPLDVLGAQTDGMIGYLLEQELANLLPATRTVATLLTRVEVDPHDPAFEHPSKPIGPVYARADAERIAAERQWTMAPDGQGHRRVVASPQPLRVLGLEPIRWLLAHDAVVIAAGGGGIPVARGADGTRLHGVEAVIDKDLCSGLLACDLQADVLVIATDVDAVYVDWGQPGQRALRKVTPAEVRQHNFPAGSMGPKVEAACRFALASGRRAVIGSLDQIEAMLAGQAGTEIAVGAG
;
A
#
# COMPACT_ATOMS: atom_id res chain seq x y z
N MET A 1 -5.19 -19.49 10.39
CA MET A 1 -5.94 -18.32 9.87
C MET A 1 -5.06 -17.59 8.89
N LYS A 2 -5.57 -17.33 7.68
CA LYS A 2 -4.85 -16.63 6.62
C LYS A 2 -5.07 -15.12 6.72
N LEU A 3 -4.01 -14.37 6.89
CA LEU A 3 -4.05 -12.92 7.07
C LEU A 3 -3.35 -12.20 5.93
N LEU A 4 -3.92 -11.08 5.49
CA LEU A 4 -3.21 -10.10 4.72
C LEU A 4 -3.11 -8.80 5.52
N VAL A 5 -1.88 -8.34 5.79
CA VAL A 5 -1.60 -7.08 6.49
C VAL A 5 -1.00 -6.08 5.51
N ALA A 6 -1.74 -5.01 5.24
CA ALA A 6 -1.32 -3.91 4.37
C ALA A 6 -0.73 -2.77 5.20
N LEU A 7 0.59 -2.55 5.11
CA LEU A 7 1.29 -1.47 5.81
C LEU A 7 1.14 -0.14 5.05
N GLY A 8 0.63 0.90 5.73
CA GLY A 8 0.59 2.26 5.20
C GLY A 8 1.98 2.83 4.92
N GLY A 9 2.11 3.74 3.96
CA GLY A 9 3.39 4.42 3.71
C GLY A 9 3.91 5.19 4.92
N ASN A 10 3.02 5.78 5.72
CA ASN A 10 3.37 6.45 6.97
C ASN A 10 3.84 5.49 8.07
N ALA A 11 3.55 4.19 7.97
CA ALA A 11 4.11 3.17 8.87
C ALA A 11 5.61 2.94 8.60
N LEU A 12 6.08 3.26 7.38
CA LEU A 12 7.46 3.08 6.95
C LEU A 12 8.26 4.38 6.94
N LEU A 13 7.61 5.52 6.74
CA LEU A 13 8.20 6.85 6.83
C LEU A 13 7.10 7.85 7.22
N ARG A 14 7.21 8.44 8.41
CA ARG A 14 6.24 9.40 8.90
C ARG A 14 6.34 10.72 8.14
N ARG A 15 5.24 11.47 8.08
CA ARG A 15 5.17 12.74 7.33
C ARG A 15 6.11 13.82 7.87
N ASP A 16 6.43 13.77 9.17
CA ASP A 16 7.30 14.70 9.89
C ASP A 16 8.78 14.28 9.91
N GLN A 17 9.10 13.11 9.32
CA GLN A 17 10.46 12.58 9.28
C GLN A 17 11.14 12.83 7.94
N ALA A 18 12.44 13.17 7.99
CA ALA A 18 13.28 13.22 6.80
C ALA A 18 13.41 11.81 6.17
N PRO A 19 13.42 11.69 4.82
CA PRO A 19 13.51 10.41 4.13
C PRO A 19 14.95 9.86 4.14
N THR A 20 15.49 9.62 5.34
CA THR A 20 16.80 9.02 5.56
C THR A 20 16.68 7.49 5.72
N ALA A 21 17.77 6.78 5.44
CA ALA A 21 17.83 5.33 5.64
C ALA A 21 17.57 4.94 7.10
N ASP A 22 18.11 5.69 8.07
CA ASP A 22 17.95 5.44 9.49
C ASP A 22 16.48 5.57 9.93
N ASN A 23 15.81 6.66 9.56
CA ASN A 23 14.40 6.85 9.88
C ASN A 23 13.52 5.74 9.27
N GLN A 24 13.82 5.33 8.05
CA GLN A 24 13.11 4.24 7.40
C GLN A 24 13.34 2.91 8.12
N LEU A 25 14.59 2.60 8.47
CA LEU A 25 14.94 1.36 9.18
C LEU A 25 14.29 1.31 10.57
N ASP A 26 14.28 2.40 11.32
CA ASP A 26 13.65 2.45 12.65
C ASP A 26 12.13 2.22 12.57
N ASN A 27 11.46 2.80 11.58
CA ASN A 27 10.03 2.55 11.38
C ASN A 27 9.76 1.09 10.94
N ILE A 28 10.62 0.52 10.09
CA ILE A 28 10.53 -0.89 9.67
C ILE A 28 10.72 -1.83 10.86
N ARG A 29 11.69 -1.57 11.74
CA ARG A 29 11.89 -2.34 12.98
C ARG A 29 10.65 -2.34 13.87
N ARG A 30 10.04 -1.17 14.03
CA ARG A 30 8.79 -1.05 14.79
C ARG A 30 7.66 -1.87 14.15
N ALA A 31 7.51 -1.80 12.83
CA ALA A 31 6.53 -2.61 12.10
C ALA A 31 6.82 -4.10 12.23
N ALA A 32 8.07 -4.51 12.09
CA ALA A 32 8.50 -5.90 12.17
C ALA A 32 8.18 -6.54 13.53
N VAL A 33 8.31 -5.79 14.64
CA VAL A 33 7.92 -6.29 15.98
C VAL A 33 6.43 -6.66 16.02
N GLN A 34 5.54 -5.84 15.48
CA GLN A 34 4.11 -6.15 15.45
C GLN A 34 3.78 -7.31 14.52
N LEU A 35 4.41 -7.33 13.34
CA LEU A 35 4.22 -8.38 12.34
C LEU A 35 4.76 -9.73 12.83
N ALA A 36 5.88 -9.76 13.55
CA ALA A 36 6.45 -10.98 14.12
C ALA A 36 5.50 -11.62 15.16
N ARG A 37 4.83 -10.82 16.00
CA ARG A 37 3.79 -11.30 16.91
C ARG A 37 2.63 -11.94 16.17
N VAL A 38 2.15 -11.27 15.12
CA VAL A 38 1.10 -11.81 14.25
C VAL A 38 1.54 -13.11 13.58
N ALA A 39 2.78 -13.17 13.04
CA ALA A 39 3.33 -14.36 12.42
C ALA A 39 3.49 -15.53 13.39
N ALA A 40 3.81 -15.26 14.67
CA ALA A 40 3.89 -16.28 15.71
C ALA A 40 2.53 -16.86 16.11
N ALA A 41 1.45 -16.08 15.99
CA ALA A 41 0.10 -16.48 16.36
C ALA A 41 -0.71 -17.09 15.20
N HIS A 42 -0.25 -16.94 13.94
CA HIS A 42 -0.99 -17.33 12.74
C HIS A 42 -0.08 -17.99 11.70
N ASP A 43 -0.59 -19.03 11.05
CA ASP A 43 0.20 -19.85 10.13
C ASP A 43 0.47 -19.16 8.79
N GLU A 44 -0.54 -18.52 8.19
CA GLU A 44 -0.45 -17.91 6.87
C GLU A 44 -0.51 -16.37 6.99
N LEU A 45 0.60 -15.70 6.70
CA LEU A 45 0.71 -14.24 6.72
C LEU A 45 1.28 -13.71 5.41
N VAL A 46 0.53 -12.83 4.77
CA VAL A 46 0.98 -12.00 3.66
C VAL A 46 1.08 -10.55 4.12
N ILE A 47 2.16 -9.89 3.75
CA ILE A 47 2.44 -8.50 4.07
C ILE A 47 2.54 -7.74 2.76
N THR A 48 1.79 -6.65 2.63
CA THR A 48 1.98 -5.66 1.58
C THR A 48 2.43 -4.33 2.20
N HIS A 49 3.10 -3.48 1.46
CA HIS A 49 3.58 -2.21 1.98
C HIS A 49 3.42 -1.07 0.96
N GLY A 50 3.36 0.18 1.44
CA GLY A 50 3.42 1.35 0.57
C GLY A 50 4.85 1.72 0.20
N ASN A 51 5.01 2.55 -0.83
CA ASN A 51 6.31 3.03 -1.32
C ASN A 51 6.29 4.50 -1.78
N GLY A 52 5.20 5.23 -1.60
CA GLY A 52 5.00 6.57 -2.17
C GLY A 52 6.16 7.55 -1.93
N PRO A 53 6.67 7.73 -0.70
CA PRO A 53 7.84 8.57 -0.45
C PRO A 53 9.10 8.06 -1.16
N GLN A 54 9.33 6.75 -1.18
CA GLN A 54 10.54 6.12 -1.71
C GLN A 54 10.58 6.17 -3.23
N VAL A 55 9.51 5.82 -3.93
CA VAL A 55 9.46 5.88 -5.40
C VAL A 55 9.62 7.32 -5.90
N GLY A 56 9.07 8.29 -5.16
CA GLY A 56 9.26 9.69 -5.48
C GLY A 56 10.69 10.17 -5.27
N LEU A 57 11.38 9.70 -4.23
CA LEU A 57 12.79 9.99 -3.99
C LEU A 57 13.66 9.39 -5.11
N LEU A 58 13.43 8.13 -5.49
CA LEU A 58 14.14 7.49 -6.60
C LEU A 58 13.89 8.22 -7.93
N ALA A 59 12.67 8.67 -8.18
CA ALA A 59 12.35 9.47 -9.37
C ALA A 59 13.13 10.80 -9.41
N LEU A 60 13.32 11.45 -8.25
CA LEU A 60 14.16 12.66 -8.15
C LEU A 60 15.63 12.35 -8.37
N GLN A 61 16.15 11.27 -7.79
CA GLN A 61 17.54 10.82 -7.98
C GLN A 61 17.81 10.46 -9.44
N ALA A 62 16.91 9.69 -10.08
CA ALA A 62 17.00 9.36 -11.49
C ALA A 62 16.98 10.62 -12.36
N ALA A 63 16.14 11.59 -12.04
CA ALA A 63 16.06 12.84 -12.78
C ALA A 63 17.22 13.81 -12.49
N ALA A 64 18.01 13.61 -11.46
CA ALA A 64 19.21 14.41 -11.17
C ALA A 64 20.43 13.99 -12.03
N TYR A 65 20.47 12.75 -12.47
CA TYR A 65 21.50 12.27 -13.38
C TYR A 65 21.07 12.50 -14.83
N THR A 66 21.60 13.54 -15.45
CA THR A 66 21.12 14.04 -16.75
C THR A 66 21.86 13.47 -17.96
N ALA A 67 22.86 12.61 -17.76
CA ALA A 67 23.64 12.02 -18.86
C ALA A 67 22.85 10.96 -19.67
N VAL A 68 21.81 10.37 -19.06
CA VAL A 68 20.92 9.40 -19.69
C VAL A 68 19.49 9.65 -19.20
N GLU A 69 18.52 9.14 -19.96
CA GLU A 69 17.12 9.14 -19.54
C GLU A 69 16.93 8.31 -18.25
N GLY A 70 16.10 8.79 -17.33
CA GLY A 70 15.80 8.10 -16.08
C GLY A 70 14.99 6.82 -16.32
N TYR A 71 15.06 5.89 -15.37
CA TYR A 71 14.22 4.68 -15.40
C TYR A 71 12.73 5.02 -15.27
N PRO A 72 11.85 4.29 -15.97
CA PRO A 72 10.40 4.46 -15.88
C PRO A 72 9.86 4.04 -14.51
N LEU A 73 8.62 4.49 -14.18
CA LEU A 73 8.03 4.31 -12.85
C LEU A 73 7.81 2.84 -12.44
N ASP A 74 7.54 1.95 -13.38
CA ASP A 74 7.43 0.51 -13.11
C ASP A 74 8.77 -0.06 -12.60
N VAL A 75 9.89 0.34 -13.19
CA VAL A 75 11.25 -0.06 -12.75
C VAL A 75 11.58 0.58 -11.41
N LEU A 76 11.28 1.88 -11.21
CA LEU A 76 11.46 2.54 -9.91
C LEU A 76 10.56 1.91 -8.84
N GLY A 77 9.34 1.49 -9.20
CA GLY A 77 8.45 0.70 -8.36
C GLY A 77 9.10 -0.61 -7.93
N ALA A 78 9.65 -1.36 -8.86
CA ALA A 78 10.36 -2.61 -8.57
C ALA A 78 11.59 -2.41 -7.65
N GLN A 79 12.33 -1.31 -7.83
CA GLN A 79 13.46 -0.97 -6.95
C GLN A 79 12.98 -0.70 -5.51
N THR A 80 11.86 0.04 -5.34
CA THR A 80 11.31 0.30 -3.99
C THR A 80 10.70 -0.94 -3.36
N ASP A 81 10.09 -1.83 -4.15
CA ASP A 81 9.57 -3.12 -3.70
C ASP A 81 10.69 -3.99 -3.12
N GLY A 82 11.79 -4.11 -3.86
CA GLY A 82 12.99 -4.80 -3.38
C GLY A 82 13.64 -4.14 -2.17
N MET A 83 13.79 -2.81 -2.16
CA MET A 83 14.43 -2.09 -1.06
C MET A 83 13.65 -2.24 0.26
N ILE A 84 12.35 -2.00 0.24
CA ILE A 84 11.50 -2.08 1.44
C ILE A 84 11.30 -3.54 1.85
N GLY A 85 11.06 -4.42 0.87
CA GLY A 85 10.90 -5.85 1.09
C GLY A 85 12.13 -6.46 1.76
N TYR A 86 13.34 -6.14 1.27
CA TYR A 86 14.60 -6.57 1.88
C TYR A 86 14.69 -6.16 3.36
N LEU A 87 14.42 -4.91 3.67
CA LEU A 87 14.51 -4.42 5.06
C LEU A 87 13.46 -5.08 5.97
N LEU A 88 12.24 -5.26 5.50
CA LEU A 88 11.19 -5.98 6.24
C LEU A 88 11.56 -7.45 6.45
N GLU A 89 12.04 -8.13 5.43
CA GLU A 89 12.48 -9.52 5.47
C GLU A 89 13.61 -9.69 6.49
N GLN A 90 14.63 -8.84 6.44
CA GLN A 90 15.78 -8.86 7.35
C GLN A 90 15.35 -8.66 8.81
N GLU A 91 14.49 -7.66 9.08
CA GLU A 91 14.05 -7.38 10.45
C GLU A 91 13.07 -8.43 10.97
N LEU A 92 12.24 -9.03 10.13
CA LEU A 92 11.39 -10.17 10.50
C LEU A 92 12.22 -11.43 10.78
N ALA A 93 13.23 -11.72 9.95
CA ALA A 93 14.13 -12.86 10.17
C ALA A 93 14.92 -12.75 11.48
N ASN A 94 15.23 -11.53 11.93
CA ASN A 94 15.85 -11.29 13.23
C ASN A 94 14.94 -11.58 14.43
N LEU A 95 13.61 -11.56 14.22
CA LEU A 95 12.60 -11.69 15.29
C LEU A 95 11.90 -13.05 15.30
N LEU A 96 11.85 -13.73 14.17
CA LEU A 96 11.20 -15.02 14.03
C LEU A 96 12.17 -16.19 14.29
N PRO A 97 11.66 -17.37 14.67
CA PRO A 97 12.49 -18.57 14.76
C PRO A 97 13.15 -18.90 13.41
N ALA A 98 14.37 -19.42 13.41
CA ALA A 98 15.12 -19.78 12.20
C ALA A 98 14.38 -20.79 11.29
N THR A 99 13.39 -21.50 11.82
CA THR A 99 12.51 -22.42 11.07
C THR A 99 11.38 -21.70 10.34
N ARG A 100 11.12 -20.43 10.64
CA ARG A 100 10.06 -19.64 9.97
C ARG A 100 10.66 -18.83 8.83
N THR A 101 10.47 -19.28 7.62
CA THR A 101 10.96 -18.59 6.41
C THR A 101 10.21 -17.29 6.17
N VAL A 102 10.93 -16.25 5.78
CA VAL A 102 10.36 -15.01 5.24
C VAL A 102 10.83 -14.88 3.79
N ALA A 103 9.96 -14.48 2.89
CA ALA A 103 10.30 -14.33 1.48
C ALA A 103 9.68 -13.06 0.89
N THR A 104 10.48 -12.27 0.19
CA THR A 104 10.04 -11.09 -0.57
C THR A 104 9.89 -11.44 -2.05
N LEU A 105 8.73 -11.15 -2.62
CA LEU A 105 8.41 -11.38 -4.02
C LEU A 105 8.17 -10.08 -4.76
N LEU A 106 8.98 -9.76 -5.76
CA LEU A 106 8.65 -8.75 -6.75
C LEU A 106 7.37 -9.17 -7.48
N THR A 107 6.32 -8.38 -7.32
CA THR A 107 4.98 -8.78 -7.74
C THR A 107 4.46 -7.87 -8.85
N ARG A 108 4.27 -8.41 -10.04
CA ARG A 108 3.63 -7.69 -11.16
C ARG A 108 2.12 -7.71 -10.98
N VAL A 109 1.49 -6.57 -11.30
CA VAL A 109 0.03 -6.40 -11.25
C VAL A 109 -0.45 -5.84 -12.58
N GLU A 110 -1.37 -6.57 -13.20
CA GLU A 110 -1.95 -6.18 -14.47
C GLU A 110 -2.95 -5.06 -14.29
N VAL A 111 -2.87 -4.06 -15.15
CA VAL A 111 -3.79 -2.92 -15.23
C VAL A 111 -4.31 -2.74 -16.65
N ASP A 112 -5.43 -2.04 -16.80
CA ASP A 112 -5.96 -1.67 -18.12
C ASP A 112 -5.10 -0.50 -18.68
N PRO A 113 -4.49 -0.64 -19.87
CA PRO A 113 -3.75 0.45 -20.50
C PRO A 113 -4.65 1.64 -20.90
N HIS A 114 -5.97 1.46 -20.92
CA HIS A 114 -6.97 2.49 -21.24
C HIS A 114 -7.68 3.03 -19.98
N ASP A 115 -7.18 2.72 -18.79
CA ASP A 115 -7.76 3.27 -17.54
C ASP A 115 -7.72 4.81 -17.58
N PRO A 116 -8.84 5.49 -17.28
CA PRO A 116 -8.90 6.96 -17.26
C PRO A 116 -7.85 7.63 -16.35
N ALA A 117 -7.28 6.90 -15.40
CA ALA A 117 -6.22 7.40 -14.53
C ALA A 117 -4.97 7.83 -15.31
N PHE A 118 -4.72 7.30 -16.52
CA PHE A 118 -3.60 7.74 -17.35
C PHE A 118 -3.81 9.15 -17.91
N GLU A 119 -5.04 9.54 -18.17
CA GLU A 119 -5.40 10.91 -18.62
C GLU A 119 -5.54 11.87 -17.42
N HIS A 120 -5.87 11.33 -16.23
CA HIS A 120 -6.14 12.10 -15.01
C HIS A 120 -5.24 11.66 -13.83
N PRO A 121 -3.92 11.97 -13.86
CA PRO A 121 -3.01 11.61 -12.79
C PRO A 121 -3.45 12.17 -11.45
N SER A 122 -3.53 11.31 -10.43
CA SER A 122 -4.04 11.69 -9.10
C SER A 122 -3.25 11.14 -7.92
N LYS A 123 -2.36 10.15 -8.14
CA LYS A 123 -1.59 9.52 -7.07
C LYS A 123 -0.38 10.37 -6.68
N PRO A 124 -0.35 10.93 -5.45
CA PRO A 124 0.79 11.73 -5.02
C PRO A 124 2.00 10.84 -4.70
N ILE A 125 3.17 11.21 -5.23
CA ILE A 125 4.45 10.58 -4.97
C ILE A 125 5.50 11.63 -4.62
N GLY A 126 6.55 11.21 -3.92
CA GLY A 126 7.69 12.07 -3.58
C GLY A 126 7.40 13.09 -2.48
N PRO A 127 8.25 14.12 -2.33
CA PRO A 127 8.12 15.14 -1.32
C PRO A 127 7.05 16.17 -1.65
N VAL A 128 6.67 16.95 -0.63
CA VAL A 128 5.82 18.14 -0.77
C VAL A 128 6.70 19.34 -1.07
N TYR A 129 6.32 20.13 -2.06
CA TYR A 129 7.01 21.33 -2.49
C TYR A 129 6.22 22.59 -2.14
N ALA A 130 6.93 23.70 -1.89
CA ALA A 130 6.32 25.02 -1.94
C ALA A 130 5.81 25.30 -3.37
N ARG A 131 4.78 26.15 -3.48
CA ARG A 131 4.12 26.42 -4.78
C ARG A 131 5.09 26.84 -5.89
N ALA A 132 6.00 27.79 -5.59
CA ALA A 132 6.96 28.28 -6.57
C ALA A 132 7.92 27.19 -7.09
N ASP A 133 8.38 26.29 -6.19
CA ASP A 133 9.23 25.16 -6.58
C ASP A 133 8.45 24.13 -7.39
N ALA A 134 7.20 23.86 -7.03
CA ALA A 134 6.34 22.95 -7.77
C ALA A 134 6.09 23.43 -9.21
N GLU A 135 5.80 24.73 -9.40
CA GLU A 135 5.60 25.35 -10.70
C GLU A 135 6.89 25.27 -11.56
N ARG A 136 8.05 25.55 -10.98
CA ARG A 136 9.35 25.43 -11.65
C ARG A 136 9.65 23.99 -12.06
N ILE A 137 9.53 23.03 -11.14
CA ILE A 137 9.78 21.61 -11.39
C ILE A 137 8.79 21.03 -12.43
N ALA A 138 7.51 21.44 -12.37
CA ALA A 138 6.52 21.04 -13.36
C ALA A 138 6.94 21.45 -14.78
N ALA A 139 7.40 22.68 -14.96
CA ALA A 139 7.86 23.20 -16.25
C ALA A 139 9.15 22.51 -16.74
N GLU A 140 10.14 22.35 -15.85
CA GLU A 140 11.46 21.76 -16.19
C GLU A 140 11.35 20.26 -16.54
N ARG A 141 10.45 19.52 -15.87
CA ARG A 141 10.39 18.05 -15.94
C ARG A 141 9.13 17.51 -16.61
N GLN A 142 8.24 18.39 -17.05
CA GLN A 142 6.94 17.99 -17.62
C GLN A 142 6.10 17.12 -16.63
N TRP A 143 6.25 17.37 -15.33
CA TRP A 143 5.53 16.64 -14.30
C TRP A 143 4.19 17.30 -13.97
N THR A 144 3.17 16.48 -13.76
CA THR A 144 1.89 16.95 -13.22
C THR A 144 2.01 17.16 -11.71
N MET A 145 1.62 18.34 -11.23
CA MET A 145 1.62 18.68 -9.81
C MET A 145 0.19 18.93 -9.34
N ALA A 146 -0.12 18.50 -8.12
CA ALA A 146 -1.42 18.76 -7.48
C ALA A 146 -1.24 19.26 -6.05
N PRO A 147 -2.21 20.02 -5.49
CA PRO A 147 -2.20 20.43 -4.10
C PRO A 147 -2.18 19.22 -3.15
N ASP A 148 -1.35 19.26 -2.11
CA ASP A 148 -1.29 18.29 -1.03
C ASP A 148 -1.02 19.00 0.29
N GLY A 149 -2.03 19.13 1.14
CA GLY A 149 -1.97 19.93 2.37
C GLY A 149 -1.74 21.40 2.07
N GLN A 150 -0.67 21.96 2.63
CA GLN A 150 -0.28 23.38 2.40
C GLN A 150 0.71 23.54 1.23
N GLY A 151 1.07 22.46 0.56
CA GLY A 151 2.02 22.47 -0.55
C GLY A 151 1.47 21.79 -1.80
N HIS A 152 2.39 21.36 -2.66
CA HIS A 152 2.10 20.65 -3.90
C HIS A 152 2.99 19.41 -3.99
N ARG A 153 2.47 18.37 -4.64
CA ARG A 153 3.21 17.12 -4.86
C ARG A 153 3.07 16.67 -6.31
N ARG A 154 4.09 15.96 -6.82
CA ARG A 154 3.95 15.25 -8.10
C ARG A 154 2.82 14.25 -8.00
N VAL A 155 1.95 14.20 -9.01
CA VAL A 155 0.92 13.18 -9.16
C VAL A 155 1.18 12.37 -10.42
N VAL A 156 0.91 11.07 -10.34
CA VAL A 156 1.07 10.11 -11.43
C VAL A 156 -0.22 9.31 -11.63
N ALA A 157 -0.32 8.61 -12.75
CA ALA A 157 -1.44 7.70 -13.01
C ALA A 157 -1.54 6.63 -11.92
N SER A 158 -2.76 6.32 -11.50
CA SER A 158 -3.03 5.26 -10.52
C SER A 158 -4.19 4.40 -10.98
N PRO A 159 -3.95 3.53 -12.01
CA PRO A 159 -4.98 2.68 -12.57
C PRO A 159 -5.45 1.61 -11.56
N GLN A 160 -6.65 1.08 -11.79
CA GLN A 160 -7.20 0.01 -10.98
C GLN A 160 -6.40 -1.28 -11.18
N PRO A 161 -6.02 -2.00 -10.10
CA PRO A 161 -5.43 -3.32 -10.21
C PRO A 161 -6.48 -4.32 -10.72
N LEU A 162 -6.17 -5.07 -11.78
CA LEU A 162 -7.05 -6.06 -12.37
C LEU A 162 -6.70 -7.49 -11.95
N ARG A 163 -5.41 -7.81 -11.89
CA ARG A 163 -4.93 -9.15 -11.58
C ARG A 163 -3.52 -9.15 -11.02
N VAL A 164 -3.29 -9.91 -9.94
CA VAL A 164 -1.96 -10.18 -9.39
C VAL A 164 -1.33 -11.35 -10.16
N LEU A 165 -0.20 -11.12 -10.83
CA LEU A 165 0.42 -12.13 -11.69
C LEU A 165 1.36 -13.10 -10.95
N GLY A 166 1.70 -12.83 -9.70
CA GLY A 166 2.55 -13.67 -8.86
C GLY A 166 1.79 -14.53 -7.84
N LEU A 167 0.51 -14.84 -8.07
CA LEU A 167 -0.36 -15.47 -7.07
C LEU A 167 0.08 -16.89 -6.68
N GLU A 168 0.47 -17.73 -7.66
CA GLU A 168 0.86 -19.13 -7.40
C GLU A 168 2.13 -19.24 -6.53
N PRO A 169 3.24 -18.53 -6.80
CA PRO A 169 4.38 -18.51 -5.89
C PRO A 169 4.03 -18.08 -4.46
N ILE A 170 3.11 -17.11 -4.29
CA ILE A 170 2.63 -16.70 -2.96
C ILE A 170 1.92 -17.88 -2.28
N ARG A 171 1.02 -18.58 -2.98
CA ARG A 171 0.32 -19.74 -2.45
C ARG A 171 1.25 -20.88 -2.06
N TRP A 172 2.27 -21.16 -2.87
CA TRP A 172 3.27 -22.19 -2.56
C TRP A 172 4.06 -21.88 -1.31
N LEU A 173 4.49 -20.63 -1.14
CA LEU A 173 5.24 -20.21 0.05
C LEU A 173 4.36 -20.27 1.31
N LEU A 174 3.10 -19.81 1.23
CA LEU A 174 2.16 -19.92 2.35
C LEU A 174 1.89 -21.38 2.75
N ALA A 175 1.76 -22.28 1.78
CA ALA A 175 1.59 -23.73 2.04
C ALA A 175 2.81 -24.39 2.70
N HIS A 176 3.96 -23.70 2.71
CA HIS A 176 5.19 -24.12 3.40
C HIS A 176 5.50 -23.23 4.60
N ASP A 177 4.47 -22.64 5.21
CA ASP A 177 4.57 -21.83 6.44
C ASP A 177 5.46 -20.59 6.31
N ALA A 178 5.73 -20.09 5.12
CA ALA A 178 6.48 -18.87 4.93
C ALA A 178 5.63 -17.63 5.20
N VAL A 179 6.23 -16.59 5.79
CA VAL A 179 5.71 -15.24 5.78
C VAL A 179 6.07 -14.62 4.42
N VAL A 180 5.08 -14.12 3.69
CA VAL A 180 5.30 -13.62 2.33
C VAL A 180 5.13 -12.11 2.30
N ILE A 181 6.14 -11.39 1.83
CA ILE A 181 6.08 -9.96 1.51
C ILE A 181 5.86 -9.85 0.00
N ALA A 182 4.77 -9.23 -0.42
CA ALA A 182 4.39 -9.18 -1.85
C ALA A 182 3.64 -7.88 -2.18
N ALA A 183 3.51 -7.58 -3.46
CA ALA A 183 2.78 -6.43 -3.98
C ALA A 183 3.17 -5.09 -3.31
N GLY A 184 4.45 -4.90 -3.02
CA GLY A 184 4.99 -3.65 -2.50
C GLY A 184 4.64 -2.47 -3.41
N GLY A 185 4.26 -1.33 -2.80
CA GLY A 185 3.82 -0.16 -3.54
C GLY A 185 2.51 -0.31 -4.32
N GLY A 186 1.82 -1.44 -4.17
CA GLY A 186 0.66 -1.82 -4.98
C GLY A 186 1.02 -2.76 -6.14
N GLY A 187 2.28 -3.23 -6.18
CA GLY A 187 2.83 -4.07 -7.22
C GLY A 187 3.40 -3.28 -8.40
N ILE A 188 4.18 -3.97 -9.22
CA ILE A 188 4.80 -3.42 -10.43
C ILE A 188 3.73 -3.38 -11.54
N PRO A 189 3.31 -2.19 -12.02
CA PRO A 189 2.23 -2.07 -12.98
C PRO A 189 2.67 -2.56 -14.36
N VAL A 190 1.89 -3.48 -14.92
CA VAL A 190 2.08 -4.00 -16.28
C VAL A 190 0.77 -4.01 -17.04
N ALA A 191 0.84 -3.80 -18.34
CA ALA A 191 -0.33 -3.91 -19.22
C ALA A 191 -0.06 -4.88 -20.36
N ARG A 192 -1.14 -5.40 -20.98
CA ARG A 192 -1.04 -6.21 -22.20
C ARG A 192 -0.91 -5.30 -23.40
N GLY A 193 -0.03 -5.68 -24.32
CA GLY A 193 0.03 -5.06 -25.63
C GLY A 193 -1.25 -5.27 -26.44
N ALA A 194 -1.39 -4.56 -27.56
CA ALA A 194 -2.55 -4.63 -28.44
C ALA A 194 -2.82 -6.05 -28.98
N ASP A 195 -1.82 -6.93 -29.00
CA ASP A 195 -1.96 -8.34 -29.37
C ASP A 195 -2.54 -9.23 -28.24
N GLY A 196 -2.75 -8.66 -27.03
CA GLY A 196 -3.25 -9.37 -25.87
C GLY A 196 -2.29 -10.38 -25.23
N THR A 197 -1.07 -10.55 -25.77
CA THR A 197 -0.15 -11.62 -25.35
C THR A 197 1.03 -11.10 -24.54
N ARG A 198 1.71 -10.06 -25.00
CA ARG A 198 2.93 -9.55 -24.39
C ARG A 198 2.63 -8.54 -23.27
N LEU A 199 3.25 -8.74 -22.11
CA LEU A 199 3.21 -7.78 -21.01
C LEU A 199 4.35 -6.76 -21.17
N HIS A 200 4.06 -5.51 -20.82
CA HIS A 200 5.05 -4.43 -20.72
C HIS A 200 4.76 -3.57 -19.50
N GLY A 201 5.78 -2.93 -18.93
CA GLY A 201 5.63 -1.99 -17.83
C GLY A 201 4.92 -0.71 -18.27
N VAL A 202 4.27 -0.03 -17.36
CA VAL A 202 3.56 1.23 -17.62
C VAL A 202 3.93 2.31 -16.60
N GLU A 203 3.90 3.59 -17.02
CA GLU A 203 4.19 4.78 -16.22
C GLU A 203 3.05 5.05 -15.21
N ALA A 204 2.99 4.27 -14.14
CA ALA A 204 1.93 4.35 -13.14
C ALA A 204 2.41 3.91 -11.75
N VAL A 205 1.64 4.25 -10.72
CA VAL A 205 1.78 3.71 -9.36
C VAL A 205 0.41 3.26 -8.88
N ILE A 206 0.22 1.96 -8.75
CA ILE A 206 -1.04 1.36 -8.30
C ILE A 206 -1.32 1.75 -6.85
N ASP A 207 -2.59 1.90 -6.47
CA ASP A 207 -2.94 2.08 -5.08
C ASP A 207 -2.73 0.79 -4.28
N LYS A 208 -1.88 0.86 -3.26
CA LYS A 208 -1.52 -0.28 -2.42
C LYS A 208 -2.73 -0.91 -1.72
N ASP A 209 -3.65 -0.09 -1.22
CA ASP A 209 -4.79 -0.59 -0.46
C ASP A 209 -5.74 -1.36 -1.38
N LEU A 210 -5.99 -0.85 -2.59
CA LEU A 210 -6.80 -1.54 -3.60
C LEU A 210 -6.15 -2.84 -4.07
N CYS A 211 -4.84 -2.84 -4.31
CA CYS A 211 -4.11 -4.06 -4.66
C CYS A 211 -4.11 -5.08 -3.52
N SER A 212 -3.96 -4.63 -2.26
CA SER A 212 -4.03 -5.50 -1.08
C SER A 212 -5.41 -6.14 -0.93
N GLY A 213 -6.48 -5.38 -1.19
CA GLY A 213 -7.85 -5.90 -1.20
C GLY A 213 -8.05 -6.97 -2.28
N LEU A 214 -7.55 -6.74 -3.49
CA LEU A 214 -7.59 -7.72 -4.59
C LEU A 214 -6.81 -8.99 -4.21
N LEU A 215 -5.56 -8.84 -3.76
CA LEU A 215 -4.72 -9.97 -3.35
C LEU A 215 -5.34 -10.77 -2.20
N ALA A 216 -5.96 -10.08 -1.22
CA ALA A 216 -6.67 -10.74 -0.12
C ALA A 216 -7.86 -11.58 -0.61
N CYS A 217 -8.62 -11.08 -1.58
CA CYS A 217 -9.70 -11.85 -2.24
C CYS A 217 -9.15 -13.07 -2.98
N ASP A 218 -8.12 -12.89 -3.82
CA ASP A 218 -7.52 -13.95 -4.64
C ASP A 218 -6.90 -15.06 -3.79
N LEU A 219 -6.33 -14.71 -2.64
CA LEU A 219 -5.77 -15.64 -1.65
C LEU A 219 -6.83 -16.25 -0.72
N GLN A 220 -8.06 -15.75 -0.76
CA GLN A 220 -9.11 -16.11 0.19
C GLN A 220 -8.69 -15.86 1.66
N ALA A 221 -8.08 -14.71 1.92
CA ALA A 221 -7.66 -14.32 3.26
C ALA A 221 -8.85 -14.25 4.21
N ASP A 222 -8.69 -14.71 5.46
CA ASP A 222 -9.74 -14.68 6.48
C ASP A 222 -10.00 -13.27 7.01
N VAL A 223 -8.93 -12.44 7.05
CA VAL A 223 -9.00 -11.02 7.45
C VAL A 223 -8.04 -10.20 6.59
N LEU A 224 -8.52 -9.05 6.13
CA LEU A 224 -7.70 -7.98 5.58
C LEU A 224 -7.47 -6.94 6.67
N VAL A 225 -6.21 -6.73 7.08
CA VAL A 225 -5.83 -5.66 8.02
C VAL A 225 -5.15 -4.54 7.23
N ILE A 226 -5.68 -3.33 7.32
CA ILE A 226 -5.06 -2.13 6.76
C ILE A 226 -4.48 -1.30 7.90
N ALA A 227 -3.18 -1.46 8.13
CA ALA A 227 -2.47 -0.79 9.19
C ALA A 227 -2.03 0.63 8.75
N THR A 228 -2.37 1.62 9.54
CA THR A 228 -2.13 3.04 9.26
C THR A 228 -1.68 3.79 10.52
N ASP A 229 -1.59 5.10 10.46
CA ASP A 229 -1.16 6.01 11.53
C ASP A 229 -2.29 6.48 12.46
N VAL A 230 -3.53 6.12 12.18
CA VAL A 230 -4.69 6.42 13.03
C VAL A 230 -5.30 5.14 13.61
N ASP A 231 -5.91 5.24 14.78
CA ASP A 231 -6.46 4.09 15.51
C ASP A 231 -7.80 3.59 14.98
N ALA A 232 -8.49 4.38 14.15
CA ALA A 232 -9.78 4.02 13.54
C ALA A 232 -10.07 4.89 12.30
N VAL A 233 -11.12 4.57 11.57
CA VAL A 233 -11.75 5.46 10.59
C VAL A 233 -12.63 6.47 11.32
N TYR A 234 -12.44 7.74 11.02
CA TYR A 234 -13.21 8.84 11.61
C TYR A 234 -14.10 9.51 10.58
N VAL A 235 -15.32 9.83 10.97
CA VAL A 235 -16.17 10.80 10.26
C VAL A 235 -15.94 12.17 10.86
N ASP A 236 -16.13 13.22 10.07
CA ASP A 236 -15.96 14.63 10.46
C ASP A 236 -14.58 14.93 11.07
N TRP A 237 -13.53 14.36 10.48
CA TRP A 237 -12.13 14.51 10.94
C TRP A 237 -11.75 15.98 11.11
N GLY A 238 -11.27 16.33 12.30
CA GLY A 238 -10.87 17.70 12.64
C GLY A 238 -12.03 18.67 12.86
N GLN A 239 -13.29 18.19 12.88
CA GLN A 239 -14.48 18.98 13.13
C GLN A 239 -15.11 18.65 14.51
N PRO A 240 -15.96 19.51 15.08
CA PRO A 240 -16.60 19.27 16.37
C PRO A 240 -17.43 18.00 16.44
N GLY A 241 -17.90 17.48 15.30
CA GLY A 241 -18.64 16.19 15.18
C GLY A 241 -17.76 14.97 15.01
N GLN A 242 -16.44 15.09 15.12
CA GLN A 242 -15.52 13.95 14.89
C GLN A 242 -15.86 12.76 15.78
N ARG A 243 -16.07 11.60 15.17
CA ARG A 243 -16.29 10.34 15.86
C ARG A 243 -15.64 9.16 15.13
N ALA A 244 -15.13 8.22 15.90
CA ALA A 244 -14.61 6.97 15.38
C ALA A 244 -15.74 6.02 14.98
N LEU A 245 -15.59 5.38 13.83
CA LEU A 245 -16.39 4.23 13.44
C LEU A 245 -15.75 2.97 14.04
N ARG A 246 -16.54 2.07 14.65
CA ARG A 246 -16.01 0.85 15.24
C ARG A 246 -16.38 -0.41 14.45
N LYS A 247 -17.68 -0.64 14.25
CA LYS A 247 -18.20 -1.71 13.41
C LYS A 247 -19.20 -1.10 12.45
N VAL A 248 -19.00 -1.32 11.17
CA VAL A 248 -19.85 -0.76 10.13
C VAL A 248 -19.95 -1.73 8.95
N THR A 249 -21.04 -1.63 8.22
CA THR A 249 -21.20 -2.30 6.95
C THR A 249 -20.61 -1.47 5.81
N PRO A 250 -20.27 -2.07 4.64
CA PRO A 250 -19.89 -1.33 3.45
C PRO A 250 -20.92 -0.26 3.03
N ALA A 251 -22.22 -0.54 3.23
CA ALA A 251 -23.28 0.40 2.88
C ALA A 251 -23.28 1.64 3.80
N GLU A 252 -23.07 1.44 5.11
CA GLU A 252 -23.03 2.54 6.07
C GLU A 252 -21.78 3.41 5.88
N VAL A 253 -20.59 2.81 5.76
CA VAL A 253 -19.35 3.59 5.67
C VAL A 253 -19.29 4.39 4.37
N ARG A 254 -19.87 3.91 3.27
CA ARG A 254 -19.95 4.63 1.98
C ARG A 254 -20.90 5.83 1.98
N GLN A 255 -21.70 6.03 3.03
CA GLN A 255 -22.50 7.25 3.20
C GLN A 255 -21.65 8.46 3.60
N HIS A 256 -20.40 8.23 4.00
CA HIS A 256 -19.45 9.27 4.41
C HIS A 256 -18.41 9.53 3.31
N ASN A 257 -17.95 10.78 3.24
CA ASN A 257 -16.90 11.18 2.34
C ASN A 257 -15.55 11.09 3.03
N PHE A 258 -14.59 10.40 2.41
CA PHE A 258 -13.21 10.29 2.90
C PHE A 258 -12.22 10.87 1.88
N PRO A 259 -11.13 11.51 2.35
CA PRO A 259 -10.13 12.08 1.44
C PRO A 259 -9.55 11.04 0.49
N ALA A 260 -9.60 11.33 -0.82
CA ALA A 260 -9.16 10.41 -1.89
C ALA A 260 -7.65 10.06 -1.81
N GLY A 261 -6.82 10.94 -1.25
CA GLY A 261 -5.37 10.71 -1.12
C GLY A 261 -4.94 9.97 0.15
N SER A 262 -5.89 9.58 1.03
CA SER A 262 -5.53 8.97 2.33
C SER A 262 -6.50 7.88 2.77
N MET A 263 -7.61 8.23 3.43
CA MET A 263 -8.55 7.25 4.01
C MET A 263 -9.48 6.64 2.95
N GLY A 264 -9.84 7.37 1.90
CA GLY A 264 -10.77 6.91 0.86
C GLY A 264 -10.38 5.55 0.24
N PRO A 265 -9.17 5.38 -0.30
CA PRO A 265 -8.72 4.11 -0.86
C PRO A 265 -8.74 2.95 0.15
N LYS A 266 -8.43 3.20 1.43
CA LYS A 266 -8.45 2.19 2.49
C LYS A 266 -9.86 1.67 2.75
N VAL A 267 -10.81 2.60 2.90
CA VAL A 267 -12.23 2.27 3.08
C VAL A 267 -12.77 1.53 1.87
N GLU A 268 -12.45 1.99 0.65
CA GLU A 268 -12.91 1.34 -0.58
C GLU A 268 -12.33 -0.08 -0.72
N ALA A 269 -11.03 -0.29 -0.46
CA ALA A 269 -10.40 -1.60 -0.47
C ALA A 269 -11.05 -2.56 0.56
N ALA A 270 -11.28 -2.07 1.78
CA ALA A 270 -11.93 -2.82 2.83
C ALA A 270 -13.38 -3.20 2.48
N CYS A 271 -14.14 -2.27 1.89
CA CYS A 271 -15.51 -2.52 1.42
C CYS A 271 -15.54 -3.55 0.29
N ARG A 272 -14.65 -3.41 -0.72
CA ARG A 272 -14.57 -4.39 -1.83
C ARG A 272 -14.23 -5.78 -1.32
N PHE A 273 -13.24 -5.89 -0.44
CA PHE A 273 -12.89 -7.17 0.18
C PHE A 273 -14.06 -7.78 0.95
N ALA A 274 -14.72 -7.00 1.81
CA ALA A 274 -15.85 -7.49 2.60
C ALA A 274 -17.02 -7.97 1.72
N LEU A 275 -17.35 -7.21 0.67
CA LEU A 275 -18.43 -7.56 -0.26
C LEU A 275 -18.11 -8.79 -1.12
N ALA A 276 -16.86 -8.91 -1.61
CA ALA A 276 -16.46 -10.00 -2.48
C ALA A 276 -16.25 -11.32 -1.73
N SER A 277 -15.70 -11.27 -0.51
CA SER A 277 -15.33 -12.46 0.27
C SER A 277 -16.36 -12.87 1.32
N GLY A 278 -17.27 -11.98 1.73
CA GLY A 278 -18.13 -12.16 2.91
C GLY A 278 -17.37 -12.12 4.24
N ARG A 279 -16.08 -11.77 4.23
CA ARG A 279 -15.19 -11.73 5.39
C ARG A 279 -14.95 -10.30 5.84
N ARG A 280 -14.31 -10.11 7.00
CA ARG A 280 -14.10 -8.80 7.59
C ARG A 280 -12.77 -8.17 7.17
N ALA A 281 -12.79 -6.86 6.97
CA ALA A 281 -11.59 -6.03 6.92
C ALA A 281 -11.51 -5.15 8.16
N VAL A 282 -10.29 -4.82 8.61
CA VAL A 282 -10.07 -3.93 9.77
C VAL A 282 -9.06 -2.85 9.40
N ILE A 283 -9.41 -1.60 9.70
CA ILE A 283 -8.54 -0.42 9.48
C ILE A 283 -8.18 0.18 10.84
N GLY A 284 -6.89 0.39 11.11
CA GLY A 284 -6.47 0.99 12.37
C GLY A 284 -4.95 1.09 12.53
N SER A 285 -4.51 1.34 13.76
CA SER A 285 -3.10 1.60 14.04
C SER A 285 -2.23 0.35 13.89
N LEU A 286 -1.04 0.54 13.28
CA LEU A 286 0.00 -0.49 13.22
C LEU A 286 0.32 -1.10 14.61
N ASP A 287 0.33 -0.28 15.65
CA ASP A 287 0.67 -0.72 17.01
C ASP A 287 -0.42 -1.57 17.67
N GLN A 288 -1.59 -1.70 17.04
CA GLN A 288 -2.78 -2.38 17.59
C GLN A 288 -3.26 -3.56 16.73
N ILE A 289 -2.41 -4.13 15.87
CA ILE A 289 -2.84 -5.20 14.95
C ILE A 289 -3.45 -6.39 15.71
N GLU A 290 -2.84 -6.84 16.81
CA GLU A 290 -3.38 -7.94 17.62
C GLU A 290 -4.76 -7.59 18.21
N ALA A 291 -4.92 -6.38 18.75
CA ALA A 291 -6.21 -5.90 19.27
C ALA A 291 -7.26 -5.74 18.16
N MET A 292 -6.86 -5.33 16.95
CA MET A 292 -7.74 -5.29 15.78
C MET A 292 -8.21 -6.69 15.38
N LEU A 293 -7.32 -7.67 15.37
CA LEU A 293 -7.66 -9.07 15.07
C LEU A 293 -8.62 -9.65 16.13
N ALA A 294 -8.46 -9.26 17.40
CA ALA A 294 -9.35 -9.62 18.50
C ALA A 294 -10.69 -8.83 18.51
N GLY A 295 -10.90 -7.87 17.58
CA GLY A 295 -12.12 -7.03 17.54
C GLY A 295 -12.19 -5.97 18.62
N GLN A 296 -11.07 -5.63 19.26
CA GLN A 296 -10.96 -4.67 20.37
C GLN A 296 -10.48 -3.29 19.95
N ALA A 297 -9.94 -3.16 18.74
CA ALA A 297 -9.41 -1.91 18.17
C ALA A 297 -9.74 -1.78 16.69
N GLY A 298 -9.52 -0.60 16.14
CA GLY A 298 -9.75 -0.33 14.72
C GLY A 298 -11.20 -0.05 14.36
N THR A 299 -11.43 0.02 13.06
CA THR A 299 -12.74 0.01 12.42
C THR A 299 -12.90 -1.30 11.66
N GLU A 300 -13.82 -2.13 12.09
CA GLU A 300 -14.20 -3.35 11.41
C GLU A 300 -15.24 -3.05 10.34
N ILE A 301 -15.00 -3.52 9.11
CA ILE A 301 -15.93 -3.43 7.97
C ILE A 301 -16.29 -4.85 7.56
N ALA A 302 -17.57 -5.23 7.70
CA ALA A 302 -18.06 -6.56 7.38
C ALA A 302 -19.48 -6.53 6.83
N VAL A 303 -19.84 -7.52 6.00
CA VAL A 303 -21.21 -7.72 5.54
C VAL A 303 -21.99 -8.40 6.67
N GLY A 304 -23.07 -7.75 7.12
CA GLY A 304 -23.91 -8.33 8.19
C GLY A 304 -23.35 -8.11 9.61
N ALA A 305 -22.57 -7.07 9.84
CA ALA A 305 -22.24 -6.61 11.18
C ALA A 305 -23.52 -6.13 11.88
N GLY A 306 -24.22 -7.04 12.51
CA GLY A 306 -25.33 -6.81 13.42
C GLY A 306 -24.84 -6.92 14.86
#